data_f1e5d1229a9c09a5b306f39e79ef89cf
#
_entry.id   f1e5d1229a9c09a5b306f39e79ef89cf
#
_cell.length_a   1.000
_cell.length_b   1.000
_cell.length_c   1.000
_cell.angle_alpha   90.00
_cell.angle_beta   90.00
_cell.angle_gamma   90.00
#
_symmetry.space_group_name_H-M   'P 1'
#
loop_
_entity.id
_entity.type
_entity.pdbx_description
1 polymer ?
#
loop_
_entity_poly.entity_id
_entity_poly.type
_entity_poly.pdbx_seq_one_letter_code
_entity_poly.pdbx_strand_id
1 'polypeptide(L)'
;MDILITILMFASISLLVYSLIQKIRKKPAIIWLKIAGISFGLALIISGFSVGVRGGFAAITFIIGACATVKLILQFVKKQSGKLKTFIVVLIAFTTYTILDNVIPYSTSVESSAGNVTSQKKPAVDVGKVDAKEESREPTHKQYSTEEIKSLFTIGMSIKEFEEKKEDSKLKVRNYNNYDPAGLYTFDTKDGQIVVVVLNAKEVIKVETLTDEASLGNFIKDEENRMNEEKRVAKEEADRKLKESYENNKQKLEGSGDSVTNKVNLKSGLAFFDFNNAGSRNFIIHLKDSSGKDVGLLVNTIGSYKGKVSATIPASGEYYLEVKSSGDWNVAITQETPLVSESVPGTINGHGDDVVFINIPSGNHIVKLKHTGSRNFIIKVNDQNLLVNKIGSYEGSSSHVFKDSGMYSFGVKADGDWSITIE
;
A
#
# COMPACT_ATOMS: atom_id res chain seq x y z
N MET A 1 13.96 29.83 -0.04
CA MET A 1 12.55 29.45 -0.28
C MET A 1 12.01 28.56 0.83
N ASP A 2 12.84 27.68 1.40
CA ASP A 2 12.44 26.69 2.43
C ASP A 2 12.06 27.31 3.79
N ILE A 3 12.70 28.39 4.21
CA ILE A 3 12.40 29.09 5.47
C ILE A 3 10.99 29.75 5.42
N LEU A 4 10.61 30.31 4.28
CA LEU A 4 9.31 30.96 4.09
C LEU A 4 8.17 29.93 4.09
N ILE A 5 8.39 28.77 3.47
CA ILE A 5 7.44 27.66 3.46
C ILE A 5 7.26 27.11 4.88
N THR A 6 8.34 26.94 5.61
CA THR A 6 8.32 26.49 7.01
C THR A 6 7.54 27.47 7.91
N ILE A 7 7.75 28.78 7.77
CA ILE A 7 7.03 29.81 8.52
C ILE A 7 5.53 29.79 8.16
N LEU A 8 5.19 29.65 6.88
CA LEU A 8 3.78 29.59 6.43
C LEU A 8 3.08 28.31 6.92
N MET A 9 3.77 27.16 6.97
CA MET A 9 3.24 25.94 7.56
C MET A 9 3.01 26.10 9.08
N PHE A 10 3.94 26.72 9.81
CA PHE A 10 3.77 26.99 11.24
C PHE A 10 2.61 27.96 11.50
N ALA A 11 2.46 28.99 10.68
CA ALA A 11 1.35 29.95 10.80
C ALA A 11 -0.02 29.26 10.53
N SER A 12 -0.11 28.37 9.52
CA SER A 12 -1.34 27.64 9.21
C SER A 12 -1.71 26.62 10.29
N ILE A 13 -0.74 25.89 10.84
CA ILE A 13 -0.96 24.97 11.96
C ILE A 13 -1.38 25.74 13.21
N SER A 14 -0.76 26.87 13.50
CA SER A 14 -1.11 27.72 14.64
C SER A 14 -2.53 28.30 14.51
N LEU A 15 -2.95 28.70 13.31
CA LEU A 15 -4.31 29.17 13.01
C LEU A 15 -5.35 28.05 13.12
N LEU A 16 -5.04 26.83 12.68
CA LEU A 16 -5.90 25.66 12.82
C LEU A 16 -6.08 25.26 14.29
N VAL A 17 -5.00 25.26 15.05
CA VAL A 17 -5.01 25.03 16.50
C VAL A 17 -5.81 26.15 17.19
N TYR A 18 -5.61 27.42 16.84
CA TYR A 18 -6.38 28.56 17.40
C TYR A 18 -7.87 28.44 17.08
N SER A 19 -8.26 28.07 15.85
CA SER A 19 -9.64 27.85 15.42
C SER A 19 -10.32 26.72 16.20
N LEU A 20 -9.60 25.61 16.40
CA LEU A 20 -10.08 24.49 17.22
C LEU A 20 -10.27 24.88 18.67
N ILE A 21 -9.40 25.73 19.17
CA ILE A 21 -9.37 26.29 20.51
C ILE A 21 -10.57 27.20 20.76
N GLN A 22 -10.94 28.06 19.83
CA GLN A 22 -12.14 28.91 19.93
C GLN A 22 -13.44 28.08 20.03
N LYS A 23 -13.46 26.89 19.42
CA LYS A 23 -14.59 25.96 19.48
C LYS A 23 -14.71 25.18 20.81
N ILE A 24 -13.63 25.15 21.63
CA ILE A 24 -13.53 24.41 22.90
C ILE A 24 -13.63 25.35 24.13
N ARG A 25 -14.02 26.59 23.98
CA ARG A 25 -13.94 27.74 24.92
C ARG A 25 -14.61 27.55 26.30
N LYS A 26 -14.92 26.33 26.73
CA LYS A 26 -15.52 26.04 28.05
C LYS A 26 -14.68 25.18 28.99
N LYS A 27 -13.34 25.06 28.78
CA LYS A 27 -12.48 24.22 29.63
C LYS A 27 -11.26 24.96 30.22
N PRO A 28 -10.79 24.58 31.43
CA PRO A 28 -9.89 25.40 32.27
C PRO A 28 -8.45 25.49 31.74
N ALA A 29 -7.73 26.54 32.16
CA ALA A 29 -6.40 26.96 31.69
C ALA A 29 -5.28 25.90 31.67
N ILE A 30 -5.37 24.85 32.47
CA ILE A 30 -4.39 23.76 32.56
C ILE A 30 -4.27 22.97 31.23
N ILE A 31 -5.34 22.91 30.42
CA ILE A 31 -5.30 22.21 29.13
C ILE A 31 -4.47 23.00 28.13
N TRP A 32 -4.48 24.33 28.22
CA TRP A 32 -3.73 25.26 27.36
C TRP A 32 -2.22 25.14 27.53
N LEU A 33 -1.75 25.04 28.81
CA LEU A 33 -0.33 24.85 29.10
C LEU A 33 0.20 23.52 28.54
N LYS A 34 -0.64 22.49 28.57
CA LYS A 34 -0.26 21.15 28.03
C LYS A 34 -0.20 21.13 26.50
N ILE A 35 -1.13 21.84 25.84
CA ILE A 35 -1.11 21.96 24.36
C ILE A 35 0.09 22.80 23.91
N ALA A 36 0.38 23.89 24.59
CA ALA A 36 1.56 24.74 24.33
C ALA A 36 2.87 23.94 24.51
N GLY A 37 2.97 23.12 25.56
CA GLY A 37 4.13 22.25 25.78
C GLY A 37 4.33 21.19 24.71
N ILE A 38 3.24 20.61 24.20
CA ILE A 38 3.29 19.65 23.08
C ILE A 38 3.71 20.36 21.79
N SER A 39 3.18 21.53 21.49
CA SER A 39 3.54 22.31 20.30
C SER A 39 4.99 22.77 20.32
N PHE A 40 5.50 23.15 21.49
CA PHE A 40 6.88 23.54 21.69
C PHE A 40 7.84 22.33 21.55
N GLY A 41 7.46 21.16 22.09
CA GLY A 41 8.21 19.92 21.91
C GLY A 41 8.29 19.46 20.45
N LEU A 42 7.17 19.57 19.70
CA LEU A 42 7.15 19.30 18.26
C LEU A 42 8.01 20.28 17.45
N ALA A 43 8.00 21.55 17.81
CA ALA A 43 8.85 22.56 17.15
C ALA A 43 10.35 22.29 17.38
N LEU A 44 10.74 21.85 18.58
CA LEU A 44 12.11 21.46 18.88
C LEU A 44 12.55 20.20 18.10
N ILE A 45 11.65 19.25 17.92
CA ILE A 45 11.89 18.04 17.11
C ILE A 45 12.14 18.43 15.64
N ILE A 46 11.30 19.28 15.07
CA ILE A 46 11.39 19.73 13.68
C ILE A 46 12.66 20.56 13.45
N SER A 47 13.00 21.47 14.37
CA SER A 47 14.22 22.28 14.26
C SER A 47 15.50 21.46 14.44
N GLY A 48 15.49 20.38 15.24
CA GLY A 48 16.62 19.48 15.41
C GLY A 48 16.94 18.69 14.13
N PHE A 49 15.94 18.36 13.33
CA PHE A 49 16.12 17.71 12.01
C PHE A 49 16.67 18.65 10.93
N SER A 50 16.33 19.94 10.98
CA SER A 50 16.78 20.92 9.99
C SER A 50 18.24 21.39 10.18
N VAL A 51 18.82 21.18 11.35
CA VAL A 51 20.17 21.70 11.71
C VAL A 51 21.25 20.61 11.66
N GLY A 52 21.04 19.47 11.08
CA GLY A 52 22.07 18.47 10.79
C GLY A 52 23.01 18.19 11.98
N VAL A 53 22.51 17.59 13.05
CA VAL A 53 23.29 17.36 14.28
C VAL A 53 24.38 16.32 14.02
N ARG A 54 25.61 16.78 13.86
CA ARG A 54 26.82 15.95 13.85
C ARG A 54 27.38 15.85 15.28
N GLY A 55 26.97 14.80 16.01
CA GLY A 55 27.54 14.49 17.34
C GLY A 55 26.63 13.56 18.14
N GLY A 56 27.19 12.45 18.65
CA GLY A 56 26.43 11.39 19.33
C GLY A 56 25.66 11.82 20.59
N PHE A 57 26.13 12.87 21.32
CA PHE A 57 25.45 13.38 22.53
C PHE A 57 24.15 14.10 22.24
N ALA A 58 24.08 14.82 21.12
CA ALA A 58 22.87 15.54 20.70
C ALA A 58 21.80 14.57 20.20
N ALA A 59 22.17 13.45 19.59
CA ALA A 59 21.23 12.41 19.16
C ALA A 59 20.55 11.74 20.35
N ILE A 60 21.27 11.47 21.43
CA ILE A 60 20.70 10.81 22.63
C ILE A 60 19.72 11.74 23.34
N THR A 61 20.05 13.02 23.54
CA THR A 61 19.11 13.99 24.15
C THR A 61 17.88 14.23 23.28
N PHE A 62 18.05 14.21 21.97
CA PHE A 62 16.93 14.28 21.02
C PHE A 62 15.99 13.08 21.13
N ILE A 63 16.52 11.84 21.16
CA ILE A 63 15.72 10.60 21.31
C ILE A 63 14.97 10.61 22.64
N ILE A 64 15.59 11.00 23.75
CA ILE A 64 14.96 11.07 25.06
C ILE A 64 13.80 12.10 25.04
N GLY A 65 14.03 13.28 24.45
CA GLY A 65 13.00 14.32 24.29
C GLY A 65 11.83 13.85 23.42
N ALA A 66 12.10 13.17 22.31
CA ALA A 66 11.09 12.59 21.44
C ALA A 66 10.26 11.51 22.15
N CYS A 67 10.89 10.59 22.87
CA CYS A 67 10.21 9.55 23.65
C CYS A 67 9.33 10.16 24.76
N ALA A 68 9.79 11.18 25.45
CA ALA A 68 9.00 11.88 26.48
C ALA A 68 7.78 12.57 25.87
N THR A 69 7.93 13.21 24.72
CA THR A 69 6.83 13.87 23.99
C THR A 69 5.79 12.85 23.51
N VAL A 70 6.22 11.73 22.93
CA VAL A 70 5.34 10.63 22.52
C VAL A 70 4.57 10.07 23.71
N LYS A 71 5.22 9.87 24.87
CA LYS A 71 4.57 9.39 26.10
C LYS A 71 3.50 10.36 26.59
N LEU A 72 3.76 11.67 26.56
CA LEU A 72 2.78 12.72 26.92
C LEU A 72 1.58 12.73 25.96
N ILE A 73 1.82 12.60 24.65
CA ILE A 73 0.77 12.51 23.64
C ILE A 73 -0.10 11.28 23.87
N LEU A 74 0.51 10.11 24.10
CA LEU A 74 -0.22 8.87 24.37
C LEU A 74 -1.06 8.97 25.64
N GLN A 75 -0.54 9.58 26.71
CA GLN A 75 -1.32 9.83 27.95
C GLN A 75 -2.50 10.78 27.73
N PHE A 76 -2.32 11.81 26.89
CA PHE A 76 -3.39 12.74 26.54
C PHE A 76 -4.47 12.07 25.69
N VAL A 77 -4.08 11.32 24.65
CA VAL A 77 -5.01 10.58 23.77
C VAL A 77 -5.82 9.54 24.56
N LYS A 78 -5.21 8.87 25.53
CA LYS A 78 -5.89 7.86 26.37
C LYS A 78 -7.05 8.43 27.19
N LYS A 79 -7.04 9.73 27.48
CA LYS A 79 -8.08 10.44 28.28
C LYS A 79 -9.19 11.08 27.43
N GLN A 80 -9.15 10.99 26.10
CA GLN A 80 -10.12 11.63 25.21
C GLN A 80 -11.30 10.69 24.85
N SER A 81 -12.44 11.30 24.50
CA SER A 81 -13.61 10.57 23.99
C SER A 81 -13.38 10.04 22.55
N GLY A 82 -14.11 9.00 22.13
CA GLY A 82 -13.86 8.21 20.91
C GLY A 82 -13.54 9.03 19.65
N LYS A 83 -14.42 9.96 19.24
CA LYS A 83 -14.24 10.76 18.01
C LYS A 83 -13.00 11.66 18.04
N LEU A 84 -12.72 12.30 19.17
CA LEU A 84 -11.56 13.18 19.33
C LEU A 84 -10.26 12.34 19.40
N LYS A 85 -10.31 11.16 20.00
CA LYS A 85 -9.20 10.22 20.03
C LYS A 85 -8.79 9.77 18.64
N THR A 86 -9.75 9.36 17.81
CA THR A 86 -9.50 8.97 16.42
C THR A 86 -8.92 10.11 15.60
N PHE A 87 -9.46 11.33 15.73
CA PHE A 87 -8.96 12.50 15.04
C PHE A 87 -7.50 12.83 15.39
N ILE A 88 -7.13 12.77 16.68
CA ILE A 88 -5.75 13.04 17.14
C ILE A 88 -4.79 11.97 16.60
N VAL A 89 -5.18 10.67 16.60
CA VAL A 89 -4.36 9.57 16.07
C VAL A 89 -4.14 9.74 14.56
N VAL A 90 -5.17 10.08 13.80
CA VAL A 90 -5.06 10.35 12.36
C VAL A 90 -4.16 11.55 12.07
N LEU A 91 -4.30 12.63 12.84
CA LEU A 91 -3.46 13.82 12.69
C LEU A 91 -1.98 13.51 12.96
N ILE A 92 -1.68 12.71 14.00
CA ILE A 92 -0.30 12.28 14.30
C ILE A 92 0.24 11.39 13.19
N ALA A 93 -0.54 10.44 12.70
CA ALA A 93 -0.14 9.56 11.60
C ALA A 93 0.15 10.36 10.31
N PHE A 94 -0.70 11.33 9.97
CA PHE A 94 -0.52 12.19 8.81
C PHE A 94 0.72 13.09 8.92
N THR A 95 0.96 13.69 10.09
CA THR A 95 2.18 14.51 10.29
C THR A 95 3.44 13.68 10.28
N THR A 96 3.41 12.45 10.81
CA THR A 96 4.54 11.52 10.76
C THR A 96 4.83 11.08 9.32
N TYR A 97 3.80 10.81 8.53
CA TYR A 97 3.91 10.46 7.12
C TYR A 97 4.54 11.61 6.31
N THR A 98 4.05 12.85 6.47
CA THR A 98 4.59 14.02 5.75
C THR A 98 6.04 14.34 6.15
N ILE A 99 6.45 14.07 7.39
CA ILE A 99 7.83 14.24 7.84
C ILE A 99 8.72 13.17 7.20
N LEU A 100 8.29 11.90 7.18
CA LEU A 100 9.05 10.81 6.56
C LEU A 100 9.21 11.01 5.04
N ASP A 101 8.18 11.47 4.36
CA ASP A 101 8.17 11.71 2.90
C ASP A 101 9.11 12.88 2.49
N ASN A 102 9.31 13.85 3.39
CA ASN A 102 10.21 14.99 3.15
C ASN A 102 11.65 14.81 3.66
N VAL A 103 11.91 13.80 4.50
CA VAL A 103 13.24 13.60 5.13
C VAL A 103 14.03 12.46 4.46
N ILE A 104 13.36 11.54 3.77
CA ILE A 104 14.01 10.48 3.01
C ILE A 104 14.12 10.94 1.55
N PRO A 105 15.30 11.33 1.04
CA PRO A 105 15.44 11.63 -0.38
C PRO A 105 15.26 10.33 -1.17
N TYR A 106 14.22 10.26 -1.97
CA TYR A 106 14.11 9.27 -3.03
C TYR A 106 15.27 9.47 -4.00
N SER A 107 16.23 8.56 -4.00
CA SER A 107 17.23 8.49 -5.03
C SER A 107 16.62 7.84 -6.28
N THR A 108 15.93 8.64 -7.08
CA THR A 108 15.64 8.31 -8.47
C THR A 108 16.62 9.06 -9.35
N SER A 109 17.62 8.36 -9.84
CA SER A 109 18.36 8.80 -11.02
C SER A 109 18.85 7.59 -11.79
N VAL A 110 18.06 7.14 -12.74
CA VAL A 110 18.55 6.47 -13.92
C VAL A 110 18.11 7.32 -15.10
N GLU A 111 18.88 8.33 -15.45
CA GLU A 111 18.83 8.93 -16.75
C GLU A 111 19.78 8.16 -17.67
N SER A 112 19.22 7.46 -18.63
CA SER A 112 19.93 6.98 -19.79
C SER A 112 20.13 8.17 -20.73
N SER A 113 21.36 8.67 -20.87
CA SER A 113 21.72 9.54 -21.98
C SER A 113 22.56 8.78 -22.99
N ALA A 114 21.91 8.40 -24.08
CA ALA A 114 22.60 8.18 -25.34
C ALA A 114 22.89 9.56 -25.94
N GLY A 115 24.13 9.96 -26.00
CA GLY A 115 24.53 11.26 -26.54
C GLY A 115 25.75 11.17 -27.41
N ASN A 116 25.61 11.68 -28.54
CA ASN A 116 26.49 11.80 -29.71
C ASN A 116 27.92 12.32 -29.40
N VAL A 117 28.86 11.64 -30.04
CA VAL A 117 30.23 12.07 -30.26
C VAL A 117 30.25 13.23 -31.24
N THR A 118 30.84 14.34 -30.88
CA THR A 118 31.42 15.28 -31.85
C THR A 118 32.75 15.82 -31.34
N SER A 119 33.79 15.53 -32.09
CA SER A 119 35.15 16.00 -31.92
C SER A 119 35.25 17.52 -32.02
N GLN A 120 36.00 18.15 -31.11
CA GLN A 120 36.80 19.32 -31.46
C GLN A 120 38.07 19.48 -30.63
N LYS A 121 39.08 19.88 -31.33
CA LYS A 121 40.48 20.04 -31.20
C LYS A 121 40.98 20.96 -30.05
N LYS A 122 42.11 20.55 -29.50
CA LYS A 122 43.04 21.30 -28.64
C LYS A 122 43.46 22.66 -29.18
N PRO A 123 43.89 23.61 -28.35
CA PRO A 123 45.33 23.98 -28.37
C PRO A 123 46.03 23.92 -27.01
N ALA A 124 47.31 23.76 -27.13
CA ALA A 124 48.32 23.68 -26.06
C ALA A 124 48.81 25.07 -25.63
N VAL A 125 49.11 25.25 -24.35
CA VAL A 125 50.12 26.20 -23.82
C VAL A 125 50.58 25.67 -22.44
N ASP A 126 51.67 25.29 -22.30
CA ASP A 126 53.01 25.64 -21.83
C ASP A 126 53.21 25.67 -20.26
N VAL A 127 54.34 25.17 -19.95
CA VAL A 127 55.05 24.77 -18.76
C VAL A 127 55.07 25.81 -17.63
N GLY A 128 54.84 25.34 -16.42
CA GLY A 128 55.26 26.01 -15.19
C GLY A 128 55.48 25.01 -14.06
N LYS A 129 56.73 24.66 -13.79
CA LYS A 129 57.16 23.88 -12.62
C LYS A 129 56.85 24.62 -11.33
N VAL A 130 56.19 23.94 -10.38
CA VAL A 130 56.43 24.18 -8.95
C VAL A 130 56.32 22.84 -8.22
N ASP A 131 57.40 22.47 -7.55
CA ASP A 131 57.52 21.38 -6.62
C ASP A 131 56.65 21.65 -5.39
N ALA A 132 55.80 20.71 -5.00
CA ALA A 132 55.47 20.47 -3.59
C ALA A 132 54.86 19.08 -3.45
N LYS A 133 55.61 18.24 -2.76
CA LYS A 133 55.28 16.95 -2.24
C LYS A 133 54.11 17.07 -1.25
N GLU A 134 52.99 16.49 -1.60
CA GLU A 134 52.01 16.10 -0.59
C GLU A 134 51.48 14.71 -0.95
N GLU A 135 52.12 13.74 -0.27
CA GLU A 135 51.79 12.33 -0.36
C GLU A 135 50.42 12.09 0.30
N SER A 136 49.35 12.11 -0.48
CA SER A 136 48.07 11.60 -0.02
C SER A 136 48.18 10.08 0.15
N ARG A 137 48.39 9.64 1.39
CA ARG A 137 48.29 8.22 1.74
C ARG A 137 46.85 7.76 1.55
N GLU A 138 46.57 7.14 0.41
CA GLU A 138 45.39 6.25 0.29
C GLU A 138 45.49 5.21 1.41
N PRO A 139 44.39 4.90 2.11
CA PRO A 139 44.36 3.81 3.06
C PRO A 139 44.73 2.52 2.33
N THR A 140 45.88 1.93 2.67
CA THR A 140 46.34 0.66 2.09
C THR A 140 45.35 -0.43 2.45
N HIS A 141 44.43 -0.75 1.54
CA HIS A 141 43.57 -1.91 1.65
C HIS A 141 44.43 -3.17 1.60
N LYS A 142 44.25 -4.06 2.58
CA LYS A 142 44.94 -5.35 2.61
C LYS A 142 44.37 -6.22 1.49
N GLN A 143 45.24 -6.79 0.67
CA GLN A 143 44.85 -7.77 -0.35
C GLN A 143 44.82 -9.16 0.27
N TYR A 144 43.75 -9.88 0.02
CA TYR A 144 43.47 -11.23 0.52
C TYR A 144 43.47 -12.25 -0.60
N SER A 145 43.87 -13.49 -0.29
CA SER A 145 43.65 -14.61 -1.23
C SER A 145 42.20 -15.03 -1.26
N THR A 146 41.84 -15.83 -2.25
CA THR A 146 40.51 -16.43 -2.38
C THR A 146 40.12 -17.20 -1.11
N GLU A 147 41.02 -18.03 -0.58
CA GLU A 147 40.75 -18.83 0.62
C GLU A 147 40.65 -18.00 1.89
N GLU A 148 41.44 -16.92 1.99
CA GLU A 148 41.33 -15.99 3.10
C GLU A 148 39.94 -15.31 3.12
N ILE A 149 39.44 -14.83 1.97
CA ILE A 149 38.11 -14.22 1.90
C ILE A 149 37.00 -15.23 2.19
N LYS A 150 37.06 -16.44 1.63
CA LYS A 150 36.10 -17.50 1.91
C LYS A 150 36.07 -17.94 3.37
N SER A 151 37.21 -17.86 4.06
CA SER A 151 37.27 -18.14 5.50
C SER A 151 36.64 -17.06 6.36
N LEU A 152 36.61 -15.82 5.88
CA LEU A 152 35.94 -14.69 6.57
C LEU A 152 34.43 -14.81 6.53
N PHE A 153 33.87 -15.25 5.40
CA PHE A 153 32.42 -15.28 5.16
C PHE A 153 31.94 -16.71 4.97
N THR A 154 31.09 -17.17 5.88
CA THR A 154 30.54 -18.54 5.85
C THR A 154 29.03 -18.50 5.66
N ILE A 155 28.47 -19.52 4.97
CA ILE A 155 27.03 -19.68 4.83
C ILE A 155 26.39 -19.81 6.23
N GLY A 156 25.28 -19.13 6.45
CA GLY A 156 24.60 -19.03 7.74
C GLY A 156 25.10 -17.92 8.66
N MET A 157 26.16 -17.19 8.26
CA MET A 157 26.63 -16.02 9.01
C MET A 157 25.58 -14.92 8.98
N SER A 158 25.25 -14.35 10.15
CA SER A 158 24.29 -13.25 10.23
C SER A 158 24.79 -12.00 9.50
N ILE A 159 23.84 -11.16 9.01
CA ILE A 159 24.20 -9.87 8.35
C ILE A 159 25.09 -9.03 9.25
N LYS A 160 24.77 -8.94 10.54
CA LYS A 160 25.55 -8.15 11.50
C LYS A 160 27.00 -8.64 11.58
N GLU A 161 27.19 -9.95 11.71
CA GLU A 161 28.53 -10.56 11.76
C GLU A 161 29.29 -10.39 10.44
N PHE A 162 28.58 -10.48 9.30
CA PHE A 162 29.15 -10.21 7.99
C PHE A 162 29.68 -8.77 7.89
N GLU A 163 28.88 -7.79 8.29
CA GLU A 163 29.27 -6.37 8.24
C GLU A 163 30.44 -6.09 9.17
N GLU A 164 30.43 -6.61 10.41
CA GLU A 164 31.53 -6.48 11.36
C GLU A 164 32.83 -7.07 10.80
N LYS A 165 32.81 -8.29 10.27
CA LYS A 165 33.98 -8.93 9.68
C LYS A 165 34.50 -8.21 8.43
N LYS A 166 33.58 -7.72 7.59
CA LYS A 166 33.92 -6.91 6.41
C LYS A 166 34.66 -5.64 6.79
N GLU A 167 34.20 -4.92 7.83
CA GLU A 167 34.82 -3.70 8.32
C GLU A 167 36.17 -3.98 9.01
N ASP A 168 36.21 -4.96 9.90
CA ASP A 168 37.43 -5.33 10.64
C ASP A 168 38.56 -5.78 9.71
N SER A 169 38.21 -6.53 8.66
CA SER A 169 39.17 -6.99 7.67
C SER A 169 39.70 -5.87 6.76
N LYS A 170 39.03 -4.71 6.70
CA LYS A 170 39.31 -3.63 5.74
C LYS A 170 39.30 -4.11 4.28
N LEU A 171 38.48 -5.09 3.97
CA LEU A 171 38.29 -5.64 2.64
C LEU A 171 37.67 -4.58 1.72
N LYS A 172 38.28 -4.37 0.56
CA LYS A 172 37.72 -3.49 -0.45
C LYS A 172 36.59 -4.21 -1.18
N VAL A 173 35.37 -3.73 -1.03
CA VAL A 173 34.24 -4.17 -1.86
C VAL A 173 34.46 -3.68 -3.29
N ARG A 174 34.49 -4.58 -4.24
CA ARG A 174 34.57 -4.25 -5.66
C ARG A 174 33.24 -3.70 -6.18
N ASN A 175 32.14 -4.41 -5.91
CA ASN A 175 30.79 -4.01 -6.27
C ASN A 175 29.79 -4.52 -5.24
N TYR A 176 28.67 -3.80 -5.11
CA TYR A 176 27.53 -4.17 -4.28
C TYR A 176 26.24 -3.95 -5.05
N ASN A 177 25.49 -5.03 -5.25
CA ASN A 177 24.16 -4.97 -5.83
C ASN A 177 23.12 -5.17 -4.70
N ASN A 178 22.29 -4.15 -4.48
CA ASN A 178 21.20 -4.22 -3.52
C ASN A 178 19.93 -4.75 -4.19
N TYR A 179 19.42 -5.85 -3.69
CA TYR A 179 18.20 -6.50 -4.21
C TYR A 179 17.05 -6.52 -3.20
N ASP A 180 17.08 -5.70 -2.18
CA ASP A 180 16.14 -5.58 -1.05
C ASP A 180 15.09 -6.72 -0.94
N PRO A 181 15.14 -7.57 0.08
CA PRO A 181 16.01 -7.56 1.27
C PRO A 181 17.31 -8.38 1.13
N ALA A 182 17.79 -8.63 -0.07
CA ALA A 182 18.99 -9.38 -0.38
C ALA A 182 20.13 -8.46 -0.84
N GLY A 183 21.35 -8.94 -0.84
CA GLY A 183 22.51 -8.22 -1.35
C GLY A 183 23.55 -9.15 -1.96
N LEU A 184 24.33 -8.62 -2.90
CA LEU A 184 25.43 -9.32 -3.53
C LEU A 184 26.67 -8.46 -3.44
N TYR A 185 27.69 -8.97 -2.72
CA TYR A 185 29.01 -8.33 -2.59
C TYR A 185 30.04 -9.07 -3.42
N THR A 186 30.89 -8.33 -4.09
CA THR A 186 32.02 -8.89 -4.85
C THR A 186 33.34 -8.33 -4.35
N PHE A 187 34.35 -9.22 -4.27
CA PHE A 187 35.69 -8.90 -3.78
C PHE A 187 36.75 -9.42 -4.76
N ASP A 188 37.70 -8.55 -5.12
CA ASP A 188 38.86 -8.97 -5.89
C ASP A 188 39.86 -9.66 -4.96
N THR A 189 40.46 -10.74 -5.42
CA THR A 189 41.50 -11.48 -4.67
C THR A 189 42.87 -11.22 -5.23
N LYS A 190 43.92 -11.41 -4.41
CA LYS A 190 45.30 -11.35 -4.88
C LYS A 190 45.68 -12.46 -5.89
N ASP A 191 44.83 -13.51 -5.93
CA ASP A 191 44.99 -14.65 -6.83
C ASP A 191 44.35 -14.40 -8.20
N GLY A 192 43.81 -13.21 -8.45
CA GLY A 192 43.16 -12.81 -9.71
C GLY A 192 41.77 -13.38 -9.90
N GLN A 193 41.16 -13.93 -8.85
CA GLN A 193 39.79 -14.42 -8.85
C GLN A 193 38.82 -13.40 -8.22
N ILE A 194 37.53 -13.63 -8.34
CA ILE A 194 36.48 -12.81 -7.76
C ILE A 194 35.71 -13.68 -6.76
N VAL A 195 35.64 -13.27 -5.49
CA VAL A 195 34.75 -13.90 -4.51
C VAL A 195 33.43 -13.14 -4.47
N VAL A 196 32.32 -13.86 -4.60
CA VAL A 196 30.96 -13.33 -4.50
C VAL A 196 30.32 -13.84 -3.23
N VAL A 197 29.74 -12.95 -2.46
CA VAL A 197 28.97 -13.24 -1.24
C VAL A 197 27.53 -12.77 -1.45
N VAL A 198 26.58 -13.70 -1.37
CA VAL A 198 25.15 -13.40 -1.50
C VAL A 198 24.49 -13.49 -0.14
N LEU A 199 23.72 -12.46 0.20
CA LEU A 199 22.96 -12.36 1.45
C LEU A 199 21.47 -12.33 1.15
N ASN A 200 20.69 -12.94 2.04
CA ASN A 200 19.25 -12.66 2.14
C ASN A 200 18.98 -11.66 3.27
N ALA A 201 17.73 -11.49 3.69
CA ALA A 201 17.35 -10.57 4.77
C ALA A 201 17.91 -10.96 6.16
N LYS A 202 18.55 -12.12 6.33
CA LYS A 202 18.97 -12.64 7.65
C LYS A 202 20.45 -13.00 7.71
N GLU A 203 20.98 -13.60 6.64
CA GLU A 203 22.26 -14.28 6.67
C GLU A 203 22.91 -14.38 5.28
N VAL A 204 24.19 -14.74 5.29
CA VAL A 204 24.92 -15.16 4.09
C VAL A 204 24.38 -16.49 3.60
N ILE A 205 23.89 -16.53 2.37
CA ILE A 205 23.29 -17.75 1.77
C ILE A 205 24.18 -18.40 0.74
N LYS A 206 25.19 -17.68 0.22
CA LYS A 206 26.08 -18.23 -0.81
C LYS A 206 27.42 -17.52 -0.79
N VAL A 207 28.49 -18.27 -0.98
CA VAL A 207 29.86 -17.77 -1.17
C VAL A 207 30.48 -18.55 -2.34
N GLU A 208 30.75 -17.85 -3.43
CA GLU A 208 31.25 -18.45 -4.68
C GLU A 208 32.56 -17.81 -5.12
N THR A 209 33.34 -18.55 -5.89
CA THR A 209 34.58 -18.06 -6.51
C THR A 209 34.43 -18.10 -8.03
N LEU A 210 34.68 -16.98 -8.68
CA LEU A 210 34.56 -16.81 -10.13
C LEU A 210 35.93 -16.45 -10.71
N THR A 211 36.19 -16.91 -11.92
CA THR A 211 37.52 -16.78 -12.55
C THR A 211 37.68 -15.50 -13.38
N ASP A 212 36.59 -14.93 -13.84
CA ASP A 212 36.58 -13.80 -14.77
C ASP A 212 35.29 -12.99 -14.76
N GLU A 213 35.28 -11.86 -15.45
CA GLU A 213 34.13 -10.95 -15.57
C GLU A 213 32.91 -11.59 -16.26
N ALA A 214 33.13 -12.49 -17.22
CA ALA A 214 32.04 -13.12 -17.92
C ALA A 214 31.27 -14.07 -16.98
N SER A 215 32.01 -14.83 -16.16
CA SER A 215 31.45 -15.68 -15.10
C SER A 215 30.69 -14.86 -14.07
N LEU A 216 31.22 -13.69 -13.68
CA LEU A 216 30.54 -12.74 -12.77
C LEU A 216 29.24 -12.23 -13.38
N GLY A 217 29.26 -11.80 -14.65
CA GLY A 217 28.06 -11.33 -15.36
C GLY A 217 26.96 -12.38 -15.42
N ASN A 218 27.31 -13.63 -15.73
CA ASN A 218 26.36 -14.75 -15.74
C ASN A 218 25.81 -15.03 -14.34
N PHE A 219 26.67 -15.06 -13.33
CA PHE A 219 26.29 -15.29 -11.93
C PHE A 219 25.29 -14.23 -11.44
N ILE A 220 25.57 -12.95 -11.68
CA ILE A 220 24.66 -11.85 -11.32
C ILE A 220 23.29 -12.03 -11.96
N LYS A 221 23.26 -12.35 -13.26
CA LYS A 221 22.02 -12.56 -14.00
C LYS A 221 21.21 -13.75 -13.46
N ASP A 222 21.87 -14.85 -13.14
CA ASP A 222 21.23 -16.02 -12.58
C ASP A 222 20.65 -15.76 -11.18
N GLU A 223 21.38 -15.02 -10.34
CA GLU A 223 20.90 -14.61 -9.01
C GLU A 223 19.74 -13.62 -9.10
N GLU A 224 19.76 -12.69 -10.04
CA GLU A 224 18.63 -11.79 -10.31
C GLU A 224 17.38 -12.57 -10.73
N ASN A 225 17.52 -13.51 -11.63
CA ASN A 225 16.42 -14.37 -12.07
C ASN A 225 15.84 -15.19 -10.90
N ARG A 226 16.71 -15.80 -10.08
CA ARG A 226 16.32 -16.56 -8.89
C ARG A 226 15.54 -15.69 -7.91
N MET A 227 16.07 -14.51 -7.59
CA MET A 227 15.40 -13.60 -6.65
C MET A 227 14.08 -13.05 -7.17
N ASN A 228 13.98 -12.77 -8.47
CA ASN A 228 12.73 -12.34 -9.09
C ASN A 228 11.68 -13.46 -9.03
N GLU A 229 12.09 -14.70 -9.26
CA GLU A 229 11.19 -15.86 -9.15
C GLU A 229 10.73 -16.09 -7.71
N GLU A 230 11.63 -16.02 -6.73
CA GLU A 230 11.26 -16.11 -5.31
C GLU A 230 10.28 -15.02 -4.89
N LYS A 231 10.50 -13.77 -5.33
CA LYS A 231 9.57 -12.66 -5.09
C LYS A 231 8.19 -12.92 -5.74
N ARG A 232 8.17 -13.45 -6.96
CA ARG A 232 6.94 -13.80 -7.66
C ARG A 232 6.14 -14.86 -6.90
N VAL A 233 6.83 -15.96 -6.53
CA VAL A 233 6.22 -17.08 -5.79
C VAL A 233 5.70 -16.63 -4.41
N ALA A 234 6.50 -15.82 -3.67
CA ALA A 234 6.10 -15.30 -2.37
C ALA A 234 4.87 -14.37 -2.49
N LYS A 235 4.80 -13.55 -3.54
CA LYS A 235 3.65 -12.70 -3.81
C LYS A 235 2.41 -13.53 -4.13
N GLU A 236 2.52 -14.51 -5.02
CA GLU A 236 1.40 -15.39 -5.38
C GLU A 236 0.85 -16.16 -4.17
N GLU A 237 1.74 -16.62 -3.28
CA GLU A 237 1.32 -17.29 -2.04
C GLU A 237 0.62 -16.32 -1.08
N ALA A 238 1.13 -15.11 -0.93
CA ALA A 238 0.49 -14.07 -0.13
C ALA A 238 -0.90 -13.72 -0.66
N ASP A 239 -1.02 -13.52 -1.97
CA ASP A 239 -2.29 -13.21 -2.64
C ASP A 239 -3.29 -14.38 -2.48
N ARG A 240 -2.82 -15.64 -2.57
CA ARG A 240 -3.64 -16.83 -2.34
C ARG A 240 -4.17 -16.89 -0.90
N LYS A 241 -3.29 -16.74 0.10
CA LYS A 241 -3.68 -16.73 1.53
C LYS A 241 -4.69 -15.63 1.82
N LEU A 242 -4.50 -14.49 1.21
CA LEU A 242 -5.35 -13.34 1.37
C LEU A 242 -6.75 -13.61 0.77
N LYS A 243 -6.81 -14.22 -0.42
CA LYS A 243 -8.05 -14.64 -1.06
C LYS A 243 -8.77 -15.71 -0.24
N GLU A 244 -8.06 -16.70 0.28
CA GLU A 244 -8.62 -17.72 1.17
C GLU A 244 -9.20 -17.11 2.45
N SER A 245 -8.50 -16.17 3.08
CA SER A 245 -8.98 -15.44 4.24
C SER A 245 -10.27 -14.68 3.94
N TYR A 246 -10.32 -13.96 2.81
CA TYR A 246 -11.52 -13.25 2.36
C TYR A 246 -12.72 -14.20 2.16
N GLU A 247 -12.51 -15.35 1.52
CA GLU A 247 -13.58 -16.34 1.31
C GLU A 247 -14.04 -17.00 2.61
N ASN A 248 -13.14 -17.24 3.57
CA ASN A 248 -13.45 -17.84 4.86
C ASN A 248 -14.20 -16.87 5.80
N ASN A 249 -14.02 -15.56 5.63
CA ASN A 249 -14.69 -14.54 6.45
C ASN A 249 -16.13 -14.28 6.01
N LYS A 250 -16.60 -14.83 4.88
CA LYS A 250 -17.97 -14.69 4.43
C LYS A 250 -18.93 -15.48 5.34
N GLN A 251 -20.01 -14.83 5.78
CA GLN A 251 -21.11 -15.52 6.43
C GLN A 251 -21.90 -16.29 5.37
N LYS A 252 -22.10 -17.59 5.57
CA LYS A 252 -22.78 -18.47 4.60
C LYS A 252 -24.10 -18.94 5.18
N LEU A 253 -25.16 -18.81 4.40
CA LEU A 253 -26.50 -19.32 4.70
C LEU A 253 -26.97 -20.17 3.50
N GLU A 254 -27.72 -21.22 3.79
CA GLU A 254 -28.27 -22.13 2.78
C GLU A 254 -29.64 -22.64 3.23
N GLY A 255 -30.43 -23.10 2.26
CA GLY A 255 -31.72 -23.65 2.49
C GLY A 255 -32.37 -24.22 1.23
N SER A 256 -33.59 -24.72 1.37
CA SER A 256 -34.41 -25.25 0.28
C SER A 256 -35.82 -24.74 0.40
N GLY A 257 -36.42 -24.31 -0.72
CA GLY A 257 -37.75 -23.76 -0.75
C GLY A 257 -37.89 -22.41 -0.04
N ASP A 258 -39.15 -22.06 0.28
CA ASP A 258 -39.48 -20.84 1.02
C ASP A 258 -38.97 -20.95 2.45
N SER A 259 -38.24 -19.94 2.93
CA SER A 259 -37.70 -19.96 4.29
C SER A 259 -37.33 -18.57 4.83
N VAL A 260 -37.14 -18.51 6.16
CA VAL A 260 -36.55 -17.38 6.86
C VAL A 260 -35.22 -17.84 7.45
N THR A 261 -34.16 -17.13 7.16
CA THR A 261 -32.81 -17.54 7.59
C THR A 261 -32.58 -17.28 9.07
N ASN A 262 -31.55 -17.89 9.61
CA ASN A 262 -30.95 -17.43 10.84
C ASN A 262 -30.47 -15.97 10.68
N LYS A 263 -30.41 -15.27 11.82
CA LYS A 263 -29.93 -13.90 11.87
C LYS A 263 -28.42 -13.83 11.62
N VAL A 264 -28.01 -12.78 10.90
CA VAL A 264 -26.62 -12.42 10.66
C VAL A 264 -26.36 -11.02 11.22
N ASN A 265 -25.16 -10.80 11.75
CA ASN A 265 -24.76 -9.48 12.22
C ASN A 265 -24.15 -8.68 11.06
N LEU A 266 -24.77 -7.55 10.72
CA LEU A 266 -24.26 -6.62 9.72
C LEU A 266 -23.95 -5.27 10.37
N LYS A 267 -22.87 -4.64 9.89
CA LYS A 267 -22.49 -3.27 10.26
C LYS A 267 -23.21 -2.28 9.34
N SER A 268 -23.45 -1.07 9.81
CA SER A 268 -23.88 0.04 8.93
C SER A 268 -22.87 0.25 7.79
N GLY A 269 -23.38 0.41 6.56
CA GLY A 269 -22.57 0.56 5.36
C GLY A 269 -22.92 -0.45 4.28
N LEU A 270 -22.02 -0.69 3.33
CA LEU A 270 -22.27 -1.63 2.25
C LEU A 270 -22.15 -3.08 2.72
N ALA A 271 -23.04 -3.92 2.19
CA ALA A 271 -22.97 -5.37 2.27
C ALA A 271 -23.14 -5.97 0.87
N PHE A 272 -22.45 -7.08 0.64
CA PHE A 272 -22.40 -7.79 -0.63
C PHE A 272 -22.91 -9.20 -0.42
N PHE A 273 -23.80 -9.63 -1.29
CA PHE A 273 -24.51 -10.90 -1.21
C PHE A 273 -24.27 -11.65 -2.51
N ASP A 274 -23.68 -12.84 -2.45
CA ASP A 274 -23.45 -13.73 -3.57
C ASP A 274 -24.43 -14.89 -3.50
N PHE A 275 -25.46 -14.86 -4.34
CA PHE A 275 -26.56 -15.80 -4.34
C PHE A 275 -26.41 -16.88 -5.41
N ASN A 276 -26.83 -18.10 -5.07
CA ASN A 276 -27.07 -19.17 -6.00
C ASN A 276 -28.39 -19.85 -5.68
N ASN A 277 -29.24 -20.07 -6.70
CA ASN A 277 -30.52 -20.73 -6.61
C ASN A 277 -30.72 -21.73 -7.75
N ALA A 278 -31.07 -22.95 -7.40
CA ALA A 278 -31.36 -24.03 -8.37
C ALA A 278 -32.85 -24.16 -8.70
N GLY A 279 -33.70 -23.37 -8.08
CA GLY A 279 -35.17 -23.42 -8.28
C GLY A 279 -35.57 -23.00 -9.69
N SER A 280 -36.77 -23.47 -10.12
CA SER A 280 -37.32 -23.19 -11.45
C SER A 280 -38.47 -22.16 -11.46
N ARG A 281 -38.91 -21.73 -10.26
CA ARG A 281 -40.00 -20.75 -10.09
C ARG A 281 -39.46 -19.45 -9.55
N ASN A 282 -40.30 -18.68 -8.84
CA ASN A 282 -39.89 -17.41 -8.24
C ASN A 282 -38.72 -17.59 -7.30
N PHE A 283 -37.71 -16.73 -7.45
CA PHE A 283 -36.66 -16.52 -6.49
C PHE A 283 -36.67 -15.07 -6.05
N ILE A 284 -37.19 -14.84 -4.82
CA ILE A 284 -37.36 -13.50 -4.27
C ILE A 284 -36.69 -13.46 -2.90
N ILE A 285 -35.85 -12.45 -2.69
CA ILE A 285 -35.08 -12.29 -1.45
C ILE A 285 -35.30 -10.89 -0.89
N HIS A 286 -35.86 -10.82 0.31
CA HIS A 286 -35.94 -9.60 1.09
C HIS A 286 -34.95 -9.61 2.23
N LEU A 287 -34.26 -8.50 2.43
CA LEU A 287 -33.44 -8.25 3.62
C LEU A 287 -34.35 -7.57 4.67
N LYS A 288 -34.45 -8.17 5.84
CA LYS A 288 -35.25 -7.67 6.98
C LYS A 288 -34.33 -7.35 8.15
N ASP A 289 -34.67 -6.32 8.92
CA ASP A 289 -34.02 -6.07 10.22
C ASP A 289 -34.61 -6.99 11.31
N SER A 290 -34.03 -6.95 12.53
CA SER A 290 -34.45 -7.80 13.64
C SER A 290 -35.90 -7.59 14.08
N SER A 291 -36.53 -6.46 13.73
CA SER A 291 -37.95 -6.15 13.99
C SER A 291 -38.90 -6.66 12.91
N GLY A 292 -38.36 -7.20 11.81
CA GLY A 292 -39.15 -7.64 10.67
C GLY A 292 -39.43 -6.56 9.61
N LYS A 293 -38.87 -5.36 9.81
CA LYS A 293 -39.00 -4.28 8.85
C LYS A 293 -38.17 -4.58 7.59
N ASP A 294 -38.80 -4.34 6.43
CA ASP A 294 -38.14 -4.50 5.13
C ASP A 294 -37.06 -3.44 4.95
N VAL A 295 -35.81 -3.89 4.70
CA VAL A 295 -34.67 -3.06 4.41
C VAL A 295 -34.43 -2.94 2.91
N GLY A 296 -34.73 -4.00 2.16
CA GLY A 296 -34.64 -3.98 0.70
C GLY A 296 -34.93 -5.31 0.02
N LEU A 297 -35.38 -5.22 -1.21
CA LEU A 297 -35.54 -6.34 -2.13
C LEU A 297 -34.19 -6.56 -2.84
N LEU A 298 -33.50 -7.66 -2.49
CA LEU A 298 -32.20 -8.00 -3.05
C LEU A 298 -32.30 -8.68 -4.40
N VAL A 299 -33.17 -9.69 -4.52
CA VAL A 299 -33.37 -10.46 -5.75
C VAL A 299 -34.88 -10.59 -6.01
N ASN A 300 -35.27 -10.47 -7.28
CA ASN A 300 -36.64 -10.79 -7.75
C ASN A 300 -36.55 -11.30 -9.19
N THR A 301 -36.55 -12.63 -9.35
CA THR A 301 -36.44 -13.28 -10.65
C THR A 301 -37.21 -14.58 -10.69
N ILE A 302 -37.29 -15.20 -11.85
CA ILE A 302 -37.90 -16.51 -12.08
C ILE A 302 -36.84 -17.45 -12.63
N GLY A 303 -36.79 -18.67 -12.08
CA GLY A 303 -35.89 -19.71 -12.49
C GLY A 303 -34.60 -19.76 -11.65
N SER A 304 -33.61 -20.50 -12.16
CA SER A 304 -32.28 -20.57 -11.56
C SER A 304 -31.63 -19.18 -11.58
N TYR A 305 -30.86 -18.91 -10.54
CA TYR A 305 -30.17 -17.61 -10.39
C TYR A 305 -28.78 -17.82 -9.85
N LYS A 306 -27.82 -17.09 -10.42
CA LYS A 306 -26.49 -16.92 -9.88
C LYS A 306 -26.08 -15.47 -10.12
N GLY A 307 -25.80 -14.74 -9.04
CA GLY A 307 -25.44 -13.33 -9.15
C GLY A 307 -25.09 -12.72 -7.82
N LYS A 308 -24.41 -11.57 -7.89
CA LYS A 308 -24.05 -10.78 -6.72
C LYS A 308 -24.84 -9.48 -6.69
N VAL A 309 -25.26 -9.09 -5.51
CA VAL A 309 -25.93 -7.81 -5.28
C VAL A 309 -25.33 -7.08 -4.10
N SER A 310 -25.37 -5.75 -4.15
CA SER A 310 -24.99 -4.90 -3.02
C SER A 310 -26.25 -4.29 -2.38
N ALA A 311 -26.18 -4.06 -1.06
CA ALA A 311 -27.20 -3.30 -0.36
C ALA A 311 -26.57 -2.41 0.71
N THR A 312 -27.15 -1.24 0.93
CA THR A 312 -26.79 -0.35 2.03
C THR A 312 -27.51 -0.76 3.30
N ILE A 313 -26.74 -1.14 4.33
CA ILE A 313 -27.24 -1.46 5.66
C ILE A 313 -27.39 -0.16 6.47
N PRO A 314 -28.59 0.21 6.89
CA PRO A 314 -28.87 1.52 7.50
C PRO A 314 -28.25 1.67 8.91
N ALA A 315 -28.21 0.60 9.68
CA ALA A 315 -27.67 0.57 11.04
C ALA A 315 -27.01 -0.77 11.36
N SER A 316 -26.00 -0.76 12.23
CA SER A 316 -25.41 -2.02 12.71
C SER A 316 -26.40 -2.78 13.56
N GLY A 317 -26.51 -4.09 13.35
CA GLY A 317 -27.46 -4.93 14.07
C GLY A 317 -27.65 -6.32 13.46
N GLU A 318 -28.67 -7.01 13.93
CA GLU A 318 -29.09 -8.31 13.42
C GLU A 318 -30.05 -8.14 12.26
N TYR A 319 -29.84 -8.91 11.20
CA TYR A 319 -30.64 -8.96 9.99
C TYR A 319 -30.92 -10.41 9.61
N TYR A 320 -31.95 -10.66 8.82
CA TYR A 320 -32.22 -11.97 8.25
C TYR A 320 -32.76 -11.82 6.82
N LEU A 321 -32.74 -12.93 6.07
CA LEU A 321 -33.32 -13.00 4.74
C LEU A 321 -34.64 -13.73 4.79
N GLU A 322 -35.65 -13.14 4.18
CA GLU A 322 -36.91 -13.81 3.82
C GLU A 322 -36.76 -14.29 2.37
N VAL A 323 -36.72 -15.61 2.21
CA VAL A 323 -36.42 -16.27 0.94
C VAL A 323 -37.70 -16.92 0.41
N LYS A 324 -38.04 -16.66 -0.85
CA LYS A 324 -39.03 -17.40 -1.62
C LYS A 324 -38.31 -18.11 -2.74
N SER A 325 -38.32 -19.45 -2.72
CA SER A 325 -37.63 -20.29 -3.69
C SER A 325 -38.40 -21.59 -3.92
N SER A 326 -38.23 -22.23 -5.07
CA SER A 326 -38.75 -23.57 -5.37
C SER A 326 -37.66 -24.66 -5.36
N GLY A 327 -36.44 -24.34 -4.95
CA GLY A 327 -35.31 -25.25 -4.94
C GLY A 327 -34.27 -24.88 -3.90
N ASP A 328 -33.16 -25.52 -3.98
CA ASP A 328 -32.04 -25.26 -3.09
C ASP A 328 -31.41 -23.91 -3.43
N TRP A 329 -31.02 -23.18 -2.38
CA TRP A 329 -30.34 -21.89 -2.49
C TRP A 329 -29.26 -21.76 -1.47
N ASN A 330 -28.28 -20.93 -1.77
CA ASN A 330 -27.26 -20.48 -0.83
C ASN A 330 -26.91 -19.01 -1.05
N VAL A 331 -26.35 -18.39 -0.02
CA VAL A 331 -25.81 -17.05 -0.07
C VAL A 331 -24.54 -16.93 0.74
N ALA A 332 -23.55 -16.25 0.19
CA ALA A 332 -22.38 -15.80 0.90
C ALA A 332 -22.46 -14.29 1.10
N ILE A 333 -22.32 -13.82 2.35
CA ILE A 333 -22.49 -12.42 2.75
C ILE A 333 -21.14 -11.89 3.26
N THR A 334 -20.73 -10.74 2.77
CA THR A 334 -19.55 -10.04 3.26
C THR A 334 -19.76 -8.52 3.26
N GLN A 335 -19.01 -7.83 4.12
CA GLN A 335 -18.89 -6.37 4.12
C GLN A 335 -17.45 -5.92 3.88
N GLU A 336 -16.59 -6.88 3.57
CA GLU A 336 -15.21 -6.63 3.19
C GLU A 336 -15.14 -6.42 1.68
N THR A 337 -14.27 -5.49 1.26
CA THR A 337 -13.92 -5.33 -0.16
C THR A 337 -12.82 -6.31 -0.52
N PRO A 338 -12.82 -6.87 -1.74
CA PRO A 338 -11.74 -7.73 -2.17
C PRO A 338 -10.42 -6.95 -2.23
N LEU A 339 -9.33 -7.65 -1.97
CA LEU A 339 -7.99 -7.06 -1.96
C LEU A 339 -7.39 -6.88 -3.35
N VAL A 340 -7.96 -7.58 -4.33
CA VAL A 340 -7.63 -7.44 -5.75
C VAL A 340 -8.82 -6.77 -6.42
N SER A 341 -8.58 -5.65 -7.06
CA SER A 341 -9.56 -4.90 -7.84
C SER A 341 -8.98 -4.60 -9.22
N GLU A 342 -9.87 -4.39 -10.17
CA GLU A 342 -9.48 -3.82 -11.46
C GLU A 342 -8.99 -2.38 -11.27
N SER A 343 -8.13 -1.92 -12.17
CA SER A 343 -7.60 -0.55 -12.16
C SER A 343 -7.95 0.17 -13.46
N VAL A 344 -7.99 1.49 -13.39
CA VAL A 344 -8.25 2.34 -14.54
C VAL A 344 -6.92 2.94 -15.09
N PRO A 345 -6.85 3.18 -16.43
CA PRO A 345 -7.88 2.89 -17.45
C PRO A 345 -8.05 1.39 -17.71
N GLY A 346 -9.29 0.95 -17.94
CA GLY A 346 -9.56 -0.47 -18.16
C GLY A 346 -11.01 -0.78 -18.53
N THR A 347 -11.25 -2.04 -18.95
CA THR A 347 -12.57 -2.57 -19.27
C THR A 347 -12.82 -3.83 -18.48
N ILE A 348 -13.96 -3.88 -17.80
CA ILE A 348 -14.48 -5.04 -17.08
C ILE A 348 -15.69 -5.57 -17.85
N ASN A 349 -15.72 -6.89 -18.05
CA ASN A 349 -16.82 -7.59 -18.67
C ASN A 349 -17.48 -8.52 -17.67
N GLY A 350 -18.79 -8.71 -17.82
CA GLY A 350 -19.58 -9.63 -17.00
C GLY A 350 -20.85 -10.07 -17.65
N HIS A 351 -21.60 -10.93 -16.93
CA HIS A 351 -22.89 -11.45 -17.38
C HIS A 351 -23.86 -11.50 -16.19
N GLY A 352 -25.11 -11.04 -16.39
CA GLY A 352 -26.12 -11.05 -15.33
C GLY A 352 -25.83 -10.06 -14.19
N ASP A 353 -26.48 -10.30 -13.05
CA ASP A 353 -26.29 -9.48 -11.84
C ASP A 353 -24.89 -9.74 -11.24
N ASP A 354 -24.11 -8.69 -11.01
CA ASP A 354 -22.79 -8.80 -10.38
C ASP A 354 -22.42 -7.54 -9.57
N VAL A 355 -21.42 -7.67 -8.71
CA VAL A 355 -20.77 -6.55 -8.04
C VAL A 355 -19.29 -6.62 -8.33
N VAL A 356 -18.79 -5.63 -9.04
CA VAL A 356 -17.36 -5.51 -9.38
C VAL A 356 -16.73 -4.36 -8.64
N PHE A 357 -15.43 -4.48 -8.37
CA PHE A 357 -14.67 -3.51 -7.60
C PHE A 357 -13.56 -2.92 -8.47
N ILE A 358 -13.51 -1.60 -8.51
CA ILE A 358 -12.58 -0.86 -9.37
C ILE A 358 -11.85 0.18 -8.51
N ASN A 359 -10.52 0.19 -8.60
CA ASN A 359 -9.71 1.22 -7.97
C ASN A 359 -9.58 2.41 -8.92
N ILE A 360 -10.16 3.55 -8.54
CA ILE A 360 -10.29 4.72 -9.40
C ILE A 360 -9.61 5.90 -8.72
N PRO A 361 -8.70 6.63 -9.41
CA PRO A 361 -8.17 7.90 -8.94
C PRO A 361 -9.28 8.96 -8.81
N SER A 362 -9.11 9.91 -7.90
CA SER A 362 -10.01 11.08 -7.85
C SER A 362 -9.93 11.89 -9.14
N GLY A 363 -11.06 12.42 -9.56
CA GLY A 363 -11.13 13.23 -10.77
C GLY A 363 -12.36 12.94 -11.61
N ASN A 364 -12.35 13.51 -12.80
CA ASN A 364 -13.38 13.30 -13.80
C ASN A 364 -12.97 12.20 -14.77
N HIS A 365 -13.81 11.17 -14.88
CA HIS A 365 -13.58 10.01 -15.73
C HIS A 365 -14.71 9.82 -16.74
N ILE A 366 -14.38 9.30 -17.90
CA ILE A 366 -15.38 8.87 -18.88
C ILE A 366 -15.73 7.41 -18.60
N VAL A 367 -16.99 7.17 -18.28
CA VAL A 367 -17.53 5.83 -18.05
C VAL A 367 -18.36 5.40 -19.26
N LYS A 368 -17.89 4.37 -19.98
CA LYS A 368 -18.57 3.76 -21.13
C LYS A 368 -19.22 2.47 -20.68
N LEU A 369 -20.50 2.30 -21.00
CA LEU A 369 -21.32 1.17 -20.54
C LEU A 369 -21.95 0.50 -21.76
N LYS A 370 -21.94 -0.84 -21.77
CA LYS A 370 -22.60 -1.66 -22.80
C LYS A 370 -23.35 -2.81 -22.18
N HIS A 371 -24.51 -3.17 -22.77
CA HIS A 371 -25.37 -4.28 -22.35
C HIS A 371 -26.05 -4.91 -23.56
N THR A 372 -26.11 -6.23 -23.60
CA THR A 372 -26.73 -6.98 -24.71
C THR A 372 -28.08 -7.66 -24.33
N GLY A 373 -28.48 -7.57 -23.08
CA GLY A 373 -29.70 -8.18 -22.58
C GLY A 373 -30.99 -7.49 -23.05
N SER A 374 -32.13 -8.03 -22.66
CA SER A 374 -33.46 -7.57 -23.04
C SER A 374 -34.25 -6.92 -21.90
N ARG A 375 -33.82 -7.08 -20.67
CA ARG A 375 -34.48 -6.57 -19.46
C ARG A 375 -33.74 -5.38 -18.87
N ASN A 376 -33.85 -5.20 -17.56
CA ASN A 376 -33.22 -4.07 -16.85
C ASN A 376 -31.72 -4.12 -16.95
N PHE A 377 -31.12 -2.98 -17.29
CA PHE A 377 -29.71 -2.67 -17.13
C PHE A 377 -29.57 -1.50 -16.19
N ILE A 378 -29.12 -1.78 -14.97
CA ILE A 378 -28.94 -0.77 -13.91
C ILE A 378 -27.55 -0.90 -13.36
N ILE A 379 -26.80 0.20 -13.30
CA ILE A 379 -25.50 0.25 -12.62
C ILE A 379 -25.53 1.36 -11.58
N LYS A 380 -25.18 1.00 -10.35
CA LYS A 380 -25.00 1.92 -9.24
C LYS A 380 -23.57 1.84 -8.69
N VAL A 381 -22.97 2.99 -8.41
CA VAL A 381 -21.71 3.08 -7.69
C VAL A 381 -21.97 3.21 -6.20
N ASN A 382 -21.35 2.32 -5.40
CA ASN A 382 -21.51 2.25 -3.94
C ASN A 382 -22.98 2.19 -3.50
N ASP A 383 -23.83 1.51 -4.29
CA ASP A 383 -25.29 1.36 -4.10
C ASP A 383 -26.09 2.69 -4.01
N GLN A 384 -25.45 3.82 -4.29
CA GLN A 384 -26.04 5.15 -4.15
C GLN A 384 -26.12 5.93 -5.47
N ASN A 385 -25.03 6.00 -6.21
CA ASN A 385 -24.94 6.84 -7.40
C ASN A 385 -25.33 6.05 -8.66
N LEU A 386 -26.49 6.36 -9.21
CA LEU A 386 -27.01 5.73 -10.40
C LEU A 386 -26.26 6.22 -11.66
N LEU A 387 -25.60 5.31 -12.38
CA LEU A 387 -24.93 5.60 -13.65
C LEU A 387 -25.87 5.36 -14.85
N VAL A 388 -26.60 4.26 -14.84
CA VAL A 388 -27.55 3.90 -15.89
C VAL A 388 -28.77 3.18 -15.31
N ASN A 389 -29.93 3.42 -15.91
CA ASN A 389 -31.17 2.68 -15.67
C ASN A 389 -31.94 2.62 -17.00
N LYS A 390 -31.83 1.50 -17.70
CA LYS A 390 -32.41 1.26 -19.01
C LYS A 390 -33.03 -0.13 -19.09
N ILE A 391 -33.90 -0.34 -20.07
CA ILE A 391 -34.44 -1.65 -20.42
C ILE A 391 -33.96 -2.00 -21.81
N GLY A 392 -33.49 -3.26 -21.97
CA GLY A 392 -32.99 -3.77 -23.24
C GLY A 392 -31.50 -3.51 -23.45
N SER A 393 -31.04 -3.71 -24.66
CA SER A 393 -29.64 -3.45 -25.05
C SER A 393 -29.30 -1.98 -24.88
N TYR A 394 -28.08 -1.71 -24.47
CA TYR A 394 -27.61 -0.36 -24.21
C TYR A 394 -26.14 -0.21 -24.61
N GLU A 395 -25.82 0.94 -25.18
CA GLU A 395 -24.44 1.40 -25.37
C GLU A 395 -24.43 2.92 -25.17
N GLY A 396 -23.57 3.40 -24.28
CA GLY A 396 -23.48 4.82 -23.99
C GLY A 396 -22.29 5.17 -23.12
N SER A 397 -22.03 6.47 -23.02
CA SER A 397 -20.96 7.00 -22.19
C SER A 397 -21.42 8.22 -21.42
N SER A 398 -20.85 8.44 -20.25
CA SER A 398 -21.07 9.63 -19.42
C SER A 398 -19.80 10.04 -18.70
N SER A 399 -19.69 11.33 -18.41
CA SER A 399 -18.64 11.84 -17.52
C SER A 399 -19.10 11.66 -16.07
N HIS A 400 -18.24 11.14 -15.22
CA HIS A 400 -18.51 10.95 -13.80
C HIS A 400 -17.33 11.45 -12.95
N VAL A 401 -17.64 12.21 -11.89
CA VAL A 401 -16.62 12.73 -10.97
C VAL A 401 -16.53 11.82 -9.76
N PHE A 402 -15.37 11.16 -9.61
CA PHE A 402 -15.02 10.43 -8.38
C PHE A 402 -14.30 11.40 -7.44
N LYS A 403 -14.88 11.67 -6.28
CA LYS A 403 -14.38 12.70 -5.34
C LYS A 403 -13.06 12.30 -4.70
N ASP A 404 -12.93 11.03 -4.36
CA ASP A 404 -11.78 10.47 -3.64
C ASP A 404 -11.14 9.36 -4.48
N SER A 405 -9.81 9.21 -4.37
CA SER A 405 -9.12 8.03 -4.91
C SER A 405 -9.41 6.82 -4.05
N GLY A 406 -9.67 5.68 -4.66
CA GLY A 406 -9.90 4.45 -3.90
C GLY A 406 -10.77 3.44 -4.63
N MET A 407 -11.17 2.42 -3.87
CA MET A 407 -11.98 1.33 -4.38
C MET A 407 -13.47 1.68 -4.34
N TYR A 408 -14.10 1.54 -5.50
CA TYR A 408 -15.53 1.73 -5.69
C TYR A 408 -16.19 0.40 -6.07
N SER A 409 -17.36 0.12 -5.50
CA SER A 409 -18.19 -1.00 -5.92
C SER A 409 -19.18 -0.55 -7.00
N PHE A 410 -19.31 -1.34 -8.07
CA PHE A 410 -20.29 -1.18 -9.13
C PHE A 410 -21.27 -2.34 -9.03
N GLY A 411 -22.47 -2.08 -8.51
CA GLY A 411 -23.55 -3.03 -8.50
C GLY A 411 -24.26 -3.01 -9.86
N VAL A 412 -24.17 -4.11 -10.58
CA VAL A 412 -24.76 -4.29 -11.92
C VAL A 412 -25.97 -5.19 -11.80
N LYS A 413 -27.11 -4.71 -12.30
CA LYS A 413 -28.30 -5.54 -12.54
C LYS A 413 -28.51 -5.68 -14.04
N ALA A 414 -28.42 -6.89 -14.55
CA ALA A 414 -28.46 -7.20 -15.96
C ALA A 414 -29.01 -8.62 -16.23
N ASP A 415 -29.52 -8.86 -17.43
CA ASP A 415 -29.98 -10.19 -17.88
C ASP A 415 -29.14 -10.72 -19.06
N GLY A 416 -28.06 -10.05 -19.43
CA GLY A 416 -27.16 -10.39 -20.52
C GLY A 416 -25.71 -9.99 -20.23
N ASP A 417 -24.90 -10.02 -21.29
CA ASP A 417 -23.51 -9.59 -21.19
C ASP A 417 -23.43 -8.08 -21.06
N TRP A 418 -22.49 -7.60 -20.28
CA TRP A 418 -22.24 -6.19 -20.08
C TRP A 418 -20.75 -5.86 -20.00
N SER A 419 -20.42 -4.61 -20.26
CA SER A 419 -19.08 -4.08 -20.02
C SER A 419 -19.12 -2.70 -19.39
N ILE A 420 -18.11 -2.42 -18.56
CA ILE A 420 -17.82 -1.13 -17.94
C ILE A 420 -16.40 -0.76 -18.34
N THR A 421 -16.23 0.33 -19.09
CA THR A 421 -14.91 0.88 -19.42
C THR A 421 -14.78 2.24 -18.76
N ILE A 422 -13.65 2.48 -18.06
CA ILE A 422 -13.34 3.74 -17.40
C ILE A 422 -12.02 4.30 -17.98
N GLU A 423 -12.07 5.57 -18.42
CA GLU A 423 -10.96 6.32 -19.02
C GLU A 423 -10.69 7.61 -18.27
#